data_5bc1f36fb9ce5d0f4c12bd8e72f24e79
#
_entry.id   5bc1f36fb9ce5d0f4c12bd8e72f24e79
#
_cell.length_a   1.000
_cell.length_b   1.000
_cell.length_c   1.000
_cell.angle_alpha   90.00
_cell.angle_beta   90.00
_cell.angle_gamma   90.00
#
_symmetry.space_group_name_H-M   'P 1'
#
loop_
_entity.id
_entity.type
_entity.pdbx_description
1 polymer ?
#
loop_
_entity_poly.entity_id
_entity_poly.type
_entity_poly.pdbx_seq_one_letter_code
_entity_poly.pdbx_strand_id
1 'polypeptide(L)'
;MTRPTGHASVSRDPPDLAPDRFLNPNCQLHMHTDAIVVLTTVANDDEAVTLVRELLDRRLIACGTLVSGARSLYRWQGKIADEREVLLLLKTRSARLDALQEAFRELHPYKVPELLALSVDTGLEKYIEWISGETSLSLT
;
A
#
# COMPACT_ATOMS: atom_id res chain seq x y z
N MET A 1 -0.97 17.79 -17.46
CA MET A 1 -2.18 16.96 -17.38
C MET A 1 -3.30 17.77 -16.78
N THR A 2 -4.23 18.22 -17.60
CA THR A 2 -5.43 18.90 -17.16
C THR A 2 -6.40 17.85 -16.62
N ARG A 3 -6.82 17.99 -15.38
CA ARG A 3 -7.93 17.21 -14.83
C ARG A 3 -9.17 17.43 -15.69
N PRO A 4 -9.89 16.39 -16.09
CA PRO A 4 -11.17 16.59 -16.73
C PRO A 4 -12.13 17.22 -15.71
N THR A 5 -12.57 18.42 -16.00
CA THR A 5 -13.66 19.06 -15.28
C THR A 5 -14.99 18.47 -15.74
N GLY A 6 -15.26 17.26 -15.31
CA GLY A 6 -16.55 16.64 -15.47
C GLY A 6 -17.25 16.67 -14.13
N HIS A 7 -18.13 17.63 -13.94
CA HIS A 7 -19.11 17.57 -12.86
C HIS A 7 -20.15 16.50 -13.21
N ALA A 8 -19.80 15.24 -13.03
CA ALA A 8 -20.82 14.24 -12.84
C ALA A 8 -21.34 14.46 -11.43
N SER A 9 -22.62 14.75 -11.27
CA SER A 9 -23.29 14.71 -9.98
C SER A 9 -23.27 13.27 -9.53
N VAL A 10 -22.25 12.93 -8.77
CA VAL A 10 -22.19 11.65 -8.10
C VAL A 10 -23.25 11.70 -7.00
N SER A 11 -24.28 10.88 -7.15
CA SER A 11 -25.18 10.57 -6.06
C SER A 11 -24.33 10.25 -4.83
N ARG A 12 -24.55 10.99 -3.74
CA ARG A 12 -23.81 10.80 -2.49
C ARG A 12 -24.31 9.62 -1.66
N ASP A 13 -25.27 8.90 -2.19
CA ASP A 13 -25.68 7.66 -1.55
C ASP A 13 -24.56 6.64 -1.74
N PRO A 14 -24.04 6.06 -0.66
CA PRO A 14 -23.14 4.93 -0.82
C PRO A 14 -23.84 3.91 -1.70
N PRO A 15 -23.14 3.30 -2.66
CA PRO A 15 -23.75 2.25 -3.42
C PRO A 15 -24.32 1.26 -2.44
N ASP A 16 -25.61 0.95 -2.60
CA ASP A 16 -26.26 -0.08 -1.84
C ASP A 16 -25.42 -1.36 -2.02
N LEU A 17 -24.55 -1.58 -1.06
CA LEU A 17 -23.75 -2.81 -0.99
C LEU A 17 -24.75 -3.90 -0.61
N ALA A 18 -25.57 -4.28 -1.59
CA ALA A 18 -26.45 -5.41 -1.44
C ALA A 18 -25.60 -6.56 -0.89
N PRO A 19 -25.93 -7.08 0.30
CA PRO A 19 -25.17 -8.17 0.91
C PRO A 19 -24.99 -9.37 -0.02
N ASP A 20 -25.82 -9.48 -1.01
CA ASP A 20 -25.81 -10.56 -1.99
C ASP A 20 -24.62 -10.51 -2.97
N ARG A 21 -23.95 -9.39 -3.11
CA ARG A 21 -22.76 -9.31 -3.98
C ARG A 21 -21.59 -10.15 -3.50
N PHE A 22 -21.52 -10.40 -2.20
CA PHE A 22 -20.45 -11.18 -1.58
C PHE A 22 -20.83 -12.65 -1.38
N LEU A 23 -22.08 -13.01 -1.64
CA LEU A 23 -22.61 -14.37 -1.44
C LEU A 23 -22.67 -15.18 -2.73
N ASN A 24 -22.14 -14.66 -3.84
CA ASN A 24 -22.12 -15.40 -5.09
C ASN A 24 -21.09 -16.55 -4.97
N PRO A 25 -21.50 -17.81 -5.04
CA PRO A 25 -20.58 -18.95 -4.91
C PRO A 25 -19.54 -19.02 -6.04
N ASN A 26 -19.73 -18.26 -7.12
CA ASN A 26 -18.76 -18.14 -8.21
C ASN A 26 -17.83 -16.94 -8.04
N CYS A 27 -17.98 -16.16 -6.99
CA CYS A 27 -17.10 -15.02 -6.70
C CYS A 27 -15.86 -15.54 -5.99
N GLN A 28 -14.72 -15.54 -6.69
CA GLN A 28 -13.43 -15.94 -6.15
C GLN A 28 -12.77 -14.81 -5.33
N LEU A 29 -13.58 -14.04 -4.60
CA LEU A 29 -13.09 -13.01 -3.69
C LEU A 29 -12.88 -13.60 -2.31
N HIS A 30 -11.71 -13.39 -1.78
CA HIS A 30 -11.39 -13.76 -0.42
C HIS A 30 -11.89 -12.67 0.53
N MET A 31 -12.87 -13.01 1.38
CA MET A 31 -13.42 -12.11 2.39
C MET A 31 -12.55 -12.16 3.65
N HIS A 32 -12.35 -11.01 4.29
CA HIS A 32 -11.57 -10.90 5.53
C HIS A 32 -10.12 -11.39 5.38
N THR A 33 -9.42 -10.79 4.44
CA THR A 33 -8.01 -11.13 4.21
C THR A 33 -7.13 -10.57 5.33
N ASP A 34 -5.96 -11.16 5.54
CA ASP A 34 -4.89 -10.59 6.34
C ASP A 34 -3.95 -9.69 5.51
N ALA A 35 -4.26 -9.51 4.23
CA ALA A 35 -3.49 -8.61 3.36
C ALA A 35 -3.66 -7.15 3.78
N ILE A 36 -2.58 -6.42 3.67
CA ILE A 36 -2.55 -4.98 3.90
C ILE A 36 -1.81 -4.28 2.77
N VAL A 37 -2.15 -3.02 2.55
CA VAL A 37 -1.38 -2.11 1.70
C VAL A 37 -0.75 -1.05 2.60
N VAL A 38 0.56 -0.94 2.56
CA VAL A 38 1.29 0.07 3.30
C VAL A 38 1.68 1.19 2.36
N LEU A 39 1.32 2.41 2.75
CA LEU A 39 1.71 3.62 2.04
C LEU A 39 2.94 4.23 2.68
N THR A 40 3.91 4.61 1.86
CA THR A 40 5.06 5.43 2.25
C THR A 40 5.51 6.29 1.07
N THR A 41 6.32 7.28 1.34
CA THR A 41 6.93 8.14 0.31
C THR A 41 8.43 8.22 0.53
N VAL A 42 9.15 8.37 -0.56
CA VAL A 42 10.59 8.64 -0.57
C VAL A 42 10.90 9.75 -1.59
N ALA A 43 12.11 10.29 -1.56
CA ALA A 43 12.45 11.50 -2.32
C ALA A 43 12.58 11.25 -3.83
N ASN A 44 13.04 10.07 -4.25
CA ASN A 44 13.35 9.78 -5.66
C ASN A 44 13.21 8.28 -5.96
N ASP A 45 13.28 7.96 -7.27
CA ASP A 45 13.12 6.58 -7.74
C ASP A 45 14.24 5.65 -7.25
N ASP A 46 15.48 6.12 -7.17
CA ASP A 46 16.60 5.29 -6.73
C ASP A 46 16.44 4.84 -5.27
N GLU A 47 16.06 5.76 -4.40
CA GLU A 47 15.73 5.43 -3.01
C GLU A 47 14.55 4.46 -2.91
N ALA A 48 13.54 4.67 -3.75
CA ALA A 48 12.37 3.80 -3.79
C ALA A 48 12.74 2.37 -4.20
N VAL A 49 13.51 2.21 -5.26
CA VAL A 49 13.95 0.89 -5.74
C VAL A 49 14.82 0.20 -4.70
N THR A 50 15.75 0.93 -4.10
CA THR A 50 16.64 0.38 -3.07
C THR A 50 15.84 -0.12 -1.86
N LEU A 51 14.91 0.67 -1.37
CA LEU A 51 14.06 0.27 -0.24
C LEU A 51 13.20 -0.94 -0.58
N VAL A 52 12.51 -0.92 -1.72
CA VAL A 52 11.63 -2.02 -2.13
C VAL A 52 12.41 -3.32 -2.33
N ARG A 53 13.57 -3.28 -2.98
CA ARG A 53 14.39 -4.47 -3.17
C ARG A 53 14.83 -5.09 -1.85
N GLU A 54 15.25 -4.28 -0.90
CA GLU A 54 15.66 -4.76 0.43
C GLU A 54 14.49 -5.38 1.18
N LEU A 55 13.30 -4.76 1.13
CA LEU A 55 12.10 -5.30 1.76
C LEU A 55 11.65 -6.62 1.12
N LEU A 56 11.78 -6.74 -0.20
CA LEU A 56 11.50 -7.98 -0.93
C LEU A 56 12.48 -9.09 -0.53
N ASP A 57 13.77 -8.79 -0.46
CA ASP A 57 14.80 -9.76 -0.07
C ASP A 57 14.55 -10.31 1.32
N ARG A 58 14.08 -9.48 2.23
CA ARG A 58 13.73 -9.87 3.60
C ARG A 58 12.34 -10.52 3.73
N ARG A 59 11.62 -10.69 2.63
CA ARG A 59 10.24 -11.20 2.60
C ARG A 59 9.26 -10.43 3.49
N LEU A 60 9.51 -9.16 3.68
CA LEU A 60 8.63 -8.27 4.45
C LEU A 60 7.46 -7.75 3.61
N ILE A 61 7.60 -7.75 2.31
CA ILE A 61 6.56 -7.41 1.35
C ILE A 61 6.56 -8.42 0.20
N ALA A 62 5.39 -8.59 -0.43
CA ALA A 62 5.25 -9.38 -1.65
C ALA A 62 5.48 -8.53 -2.90
N CYS A 63 5.15 -7.26 -2.81
CA CYS A 63 5.19 -6.34 -3.95
C CYS A 63 5.36 -4.91 -3.45
N GLY A 64 6.14 -4.13 -4.17
CA GLY A 64 6.20 -2.68 -4.01
C GLY A 64 5.95 -2.01 -5.34
N THR A 65 4.87 -1.23 -5.45
CA THR A 65 4.56 -0.44 -6.63
C THR A 65 5.01 0.99 -6.41
N LEU A 66 5.80 1.50 -7.36
CA LEU A 66 6.30 2.86 -7.34
C LEU A 66 5.41 3.75 -8.22
N VAL A 67 4.98 4.88 -7.66
CA VAL A 67 4.29 5.92 -8.41
C VAL A 67 5.16 7.17 -8.36
N SER A 68 5.89 7.41 -9.44
CA SER A 68 6.79 8.57 -9.56
C SER A 68 5.99 9.84 -9.83
N GLY A 69 6.55 10.99 -9.47
CA GLY A 69 5.96 12.28 -9.76
C GLY A 69 4.82 12.67 -8.82
N ALA A 70 4.71 12.04 -7.69
CA ALA A 70 3.80 12.49 -6.63
C ALA A 70 4.27 13.84 -6.10
N ARG A 71 3.32 14.67 -5.71
CA ARG A 71 3.58 15.98 -5.12
C ARG A 71 2.88 16.02 -3.77
N SER A 72 3.68 16.21 -2.72
CA SER A 72 3.19 16.23 -1.35
C SER A 72 3.27 17.64 -0.80
N LEU A 73 2.14 18.14 -0.32
CA LEU A 73 2.06 19.39 0.40
C LEU A 73 1.67 19.09 1.83
N TYR A 74 2.45 19.54 2.77
CA TYR A 74 2.22 19.21 4.17
C TYR A 74 2.78 20.29 5.10
N ARG A 75 2.29 20.28 6.32
CA ARG A 75 2.78 21.21 7.34
C ARG A 75 3.94 20.57 8.10
N TRP A 76 5.05 21.30 8.11
CA TRP A 76 6.24 20.87 8.81
C TRP A 76 6.92 22.06 9.49
N GLN A 77 7.14 21.96 10.79
CA GLN A 77 7.80 23.03 11.59
C GLN A 77 7.20 24.42 11.37
N GLY A 78 5.87 24.50 11.36
CA GLY A 78 5.13 25.76 11.22
C GLY A 78 5.04 26.33 9.80
N LYS A 79 5.56 25.61 8.80
CA LYS A 79 5.56 26.03 7.40
C LYS A 79 4.86 24.99 6.52
N ILE A 80 4.46 25.41 5.33
CA ILE A 80 3.96 24.50 4.30
C ILE A 80 5.15 24.05 3.45
N ALA A 81 5.43 22.76 3.47
CA ALA A 81 6.37 22.13 2.56
C ALA A 81 5.62 21.70 1.29
N ASP A 82 6.30 21.73 0.16
CA ASP A 82 5.78 21.36 -1.16
C ASP A 82 6.91 20.63 -1.89
N GLU A 83 6.84 19.31 -1.90
CA GLU A 83 7.93 18.48 -2.39
C GLU A 83 7.45 17.43 -3.37
N ARG A 84 8.31 17.11 -4.33
CA ARG A 84 8.10 15.96 -5.19
C ARG A 84 8.59 14.71 -4.49
N GLU A 85 7.77 13.68 -4.56
CA GLU A 85 8.08 12.41 -3.92
C GLU A 85 7.69 11.24 -4.83
N VAL A 86 8.17 10.06 -4.48
CA VAL A 86 7.70 8.80 -5.05
C VAL A 86 6.80 8.13 -4.03
N LEU A 87 5.56 7.85 -4.41
CA LEU A 87 4.63 7.10 -3.59
C LEU A 87 4.89 5.61 -3.76
N LEU A 88 5.02 4.91 -2.66
CA LEU A 88 5.14 3.46 -2.64
C LEU A 88 3.87 2.83 -2.08
N LEU A 89 3.35 1.85 -2.80
CA LEU A 89 2.29 0.97 -2.34
C LEU A 89 2.91 -0.41 -2.09
N LEU A 90 3.07 -0.74 -0.83
CA LEU A 90 3.70 -1.99 -0.40
C LEU A 90 2.61 -2.99 -0.03
N LYS A 91 2.58 -4.13 -0.70
CA LYS A 91 1.57 -5.17 -0.44
C LYS A 91 2.20 -6.27 0.38
N THR A 92 1.60 -6.56 1.51
CA THR A 92 2.05 -7.56 2.45
C THR A 92 0.86 -8.07 3.28
N ARG A 93 1.11 -8.69 4.38
CA ARG A 93 0.07 -9.12 5.32
C ARG A 93 0.34 -8.58 6.72
N SER A 94 -0.69 -8.51 7.52
CA SER A 94 -0.64 -7.94 8.88
C SER A 94 0.41 -8.59 9.77
N ALA A 95 0.67 -9.88 9.61
CA ALA A 95 1.69 -10.60 10.37
C ALA A 95 3.12 -10.07 10.16
N ARG A 96 3.37 -9.34 9.06
CA ARG A 96 4.69 -8.77 8.74
C ARG A 96 4.83 -7.31 9.16
N LEU A 97 3.77 -6.69 9.68
CA LEU A 97 3.76 -5.24 9.95
C LEU A 97 4.80 -4.82 10.99
N ASP A 98 4.93 -5.54 12.09
CA ASP A 98 5.90 -5.20 13.13
C ASP A 98 7.34 -5.27 12.60
N ALA A 99 7.67 -6.32 11.85
CA ALA A 99 8.98 -6.47 11.23
C ALA A 99 9.22 -5.39 10.15
N LEU A 100 8.18 -4.99 9.42
CA LEU A 100 8.25 -3.92 8.44
C LEU A 100 8.54 -2.57 9.11
N GLN A 101 7.90 -2.28 10.23
CA GLN A 101 8.17 -1.06 11.00
C GLN A 101 9.62 -1.01 11.49
N GLU A 102 10.14 -2.13 11.97
CA GLU A 102 11.55 -2.20 12.37
C GLU A 102 12.49 -1.96 11.18
N ALA A 103 12.19 -2.57 10.03
CA ALA A 103 12.96 -2.37 8.82
C ALA A 103 12.94 -0.89 8.35
N PHE A 104 11.80 -0.20 8.52
CA PHE A 104 11.71 1.22 8.19
C PHE A 104 12.63 2.08 9.04
N ARG A 105 12.77 1.78 10.32
CA ARG A 105 13.71 2.48 11.20
C ARG A 105 15.15 2.35 10.74
N GLU A 106 15.49 1.21 10.17
CA GLU A 106 16.84 0.91 9.68
C GLU A 106 17.08 1.45 8.26
N LEU A 107 16.11 1.30 7.37
CA LEU A 107 16.30 1.43 5.92
C LEU A 107 15.70 2.69 5.32
N HIS A 108 14.64 3.24 5.92
CA HIS A 108 13.96 4.38 5.33
C HIS A 108 14.84 5.63 5.44
N PRO A 109 15.00 6.40 4.34
CA PRO A 109 15.87 7.56 4.33
C PRO A 109 15.36 8.74 5.18
N TYR A 110 14.06 8.77 5.50
CA TYR A 110 13.50 9.85 6.31
C TYR A 110 13.63 9.56 7.80
N LYS A 111 13.83 10.63 8.58
CA LYS A 111 13.85 10.54 10.03
C LYS A 111 12.49 10.17 10.62
N VAL A 112 11.42 10.72 10.04
CA VAL A 112 10.02 10.42 10.39
C VAL A 112 9.30 9.98 9.12
N PRO A 113 9.42 8.70 8.75
CA PRO A 113 8.80 8.21 7.52
C PRO A 113 7.29 8.05 7.69
N GLU A 114 6.56 8.24 6.59
CA GLU A 114 5.18 7.78 6.51
C GLU A 114 5.16 6.25 6.53
N LEU A 115 4.30 5.69 7.35
CA LEU A 115 3.89 4.30 7.28
C LEU A 115 2.43 4.24 7.69
N LEU A 116 1.56 4.06 6.70
CA LEU A 116 0.13 3.89 6.93
C LEU A 116 -0.27 2.52 6.40
N ALA A 117 -0.79 1.68 7.26
CA ALA A 117 -1.25 0.35 6.90
C ALA A 117 -2.76 0.37 6.69
N LEU A 118 -3.19 -0.02 5.51
CA LEU A 118 -4.60 -0.11 5.13
C LEU A 118 -4.98 -1.58 5.03
N SER A 119 -6.05 -1.97 5.72
CA SER A 119 -6.59 -3.33 5.63
C SER A 119 -7.25 -3.55 4.27
N VAL A 120 -7.03 -4.70 3.67
CA VAL A 120 -7.68 -5.13 2.45
C VAL A 120 -8.83 -6.05 2.82
N ASP A 121 -10.07 -5.59 2.66
CA ASP A 121 -11.26 -6.37 3.03
C ASP A 121 -11.42 -7.59 2.16
N THR A 122 -11.22 -7.45 0.86
CA THR A 122 -11.45 -8.51 -0.12
C THR A 122 -10.50 -8.37 -1.30
N GLY A 123 -10.18 -9.45 -1.93
CA GLY A 123 -9.35 -9.49 -3.11
C GLY A 123 -9.47 -10.84 -3.82
N LEU A 124 -8.91 -10.93 -5.01
CA LEU A 124 -8.89 -12.18 -5.76
C LEU A 124 -8.10 -13.23 -4.98
N GLU A 125 -8.70 -14.39 -4.74
CA GLU A 125 -8.15 -15.43 -3.88
C GLU A 125 -6.70 -15.79 -4.23
N LYS A 126 -6.43 -16.06 -5.50
CA LYS A 126 -5.08 -16.41 -5.95
C LYS A 126 -4.05 -15.31 -5.72
N TYR A 127 -4.47 -14.05 -5.83
CA TYR A 127 -3.59 -12.91 -5.58
C TYR A 127 -3.28 -12.77 -4.08
N ILE A 128 -4.29 -12.92 -3.24
CA ILE A 128 -4.12 -12.92 -1.77
C ILE A 128 -3.22 -14.07 -1.32
N GLU A 129 -3.42 -15.27 -1.87
CA GLU A 129 -2.54 -16.43 -1.61
C GLU A 129 -1.09 -16.16 -2.03
N TRP A 130 -0.89 -15.50 -3.15
CA TRP A 130 0.43 -15.11 -3.63
C TRP A 130 1.10 -14.14 -2.65
N ILE A 131 0.40 -13.11 -2.18
CA ILE A 131 0.92 -12.19 -1.15
C ILE A 131 1.34 -12.97 0.09
N SER A 132 0.50 -13.87 0.55
CA SER A 132 0.76 -14.68 1.75
C SER A 132 1.98 -15.57 1.55
N GLY A 133 2.09 -16.24 0.40
CA GLY A 133 3.20 -17.12 0.09
C GLY A 133 4.54 -16.41 0.02
N GLU A 134 4.58 -15.24 -0.61
CA GLU A 134 5.82 -14.48 -0.79
C GLU A 134 6.31 -13.79 0.50
N THR A 135 5.42 -13.63 1.46
CA THR A 135 5.74 -13.02 2.76
C THR A 135 5.86 -14.05 3.89
N SER A 136 5.76 -15.31 3.57
CA SER A 136 5.98 -16.38 4.51
C SER A 136 7.48 -16.61 4.68
N LEU A 137 7.91 -16.82 5.93
CA LEU A 137 9.25 -17.32 6.17
C LEU A 137 9.24 -18.79 5.76
N SER A 138 9.96 -19.12 4.69
CA SER A 138 10.14 -20.53 4.36
C SER A 138 10.94 -21.19 5.46
N LEU A 139 10.31 -22.09 6.17
CA LEU A 139 11.00 -23.03 7.02
C LEU A 139 11.70 -24.04 6.09
N THR A 140 12.91 -23.76 5.72
CA THR A 140 13.82 -24.77 5.17
C THR A 140 14.46 -25.52 6.30
#